data_ed33baea0e88aab0044950647d57cc48
#
_entry.id   ed33baea0e88aab0044950647d57cc48
#
_cell.length_a   1.000
_cell.length_b   1.000
_cell.length_c   1.000
_cell.angle_alpha   90.00
_cell.angle_beta   90.00
_cell.angle_gamma   90.00
#
_symmetry.space_group_name_H-M   'P 1'
#
loop_
_entity.id
_entity.type
_entity.pdbx_description
1 polymer ?
#
loop_
_entity_poly.entity_id
_entity_poly.type
_entity_poly.pdbx_seq_one_letter_code
_entity_poly.pdbx_strand_id
1 'polypeptide(L)'
;MPRFSSLSRYLFITSLSCLLLACSSSPTYNPSVFPYEIDQARVDQDDIKTVVIAHVNLGVVSRNYLTKEAPRIDAQVSAYLKENGFKVLPQREFEQRWNTAVRSYGNPVDPSTGKINMKSFTQIMNTVRDEMRDTGVDAFIFTDLLELQSAFSGGLKHVARWDGVTRKPSMQGAGDGVSADFDWGMLLDVASLQVSIYDMELKRVFAGRGGLDATQAIDMRSSKGRYVRRREILENETHVREGIELAFYPFIDSENWPGKR
;
A
#
# COMPACT_ATOMS: atom_id res chain seq x y z
N MET A 1 31.52 40.77 -54.00
CA MET A 1 30.82 40.74 -52.70
C MET A 1 29.61 39.81 -52.84
N PRO A 2 29.60 38.59 -52.27
CA PRO A 2 28.47 37.70 -52.40
C PRO A 2 27.38 38.08 -51.37
N ARG A 3 26.16 38.25 -51.88
CA ARG A 3 24.95 38.43 -51.10
C ARG A 3 24.55 37.10 -50.47
N PHE A 4 24.75 36.95 -49.16
CA PHE A 4 24.15 35.86 -48.41
C PHE A 4 22.66 36.02 -48.38
N SER A 5 21.96 35.02 -48.89
CA SER A 5 20.51 35.03 -49.00
C SER A 5 19.82 34.96 -47.62
N SER A 6 18.76 35.70 -47.46
CA SER A 6 17.95 35.85 -46.25
C SER A 6 17.35 34.51 -45.76
N LEU A 7 17.30 33.46 -46.58
CA LEU A 7 16.79 32.14 -46.25
C LEU A 7 17.60 31.42 -45.16
N SER A 8 18.92 31.62 -45.09
CA SER A 8 19.78 30.97 -44.08
C SER A 8 19.53 31.46 -42.65
N ARG A 9 19.05 32.72 -42.49
CA ARG A 9 18.75 33.27 -41.16
C ARG A 9 17.45 32.72 -40.55
N TYR A 10 16.46 32.42 -41.36
CA TYR A 10 15.18 31.87 -40.85
C TYR A 10 15.31 30.38 -40.46
N LEU A 11 16.17 29.62 -41.12
CA LEU A 11 16.41 28.21 -40.78
C LEU A 11 17.10 28.04 -39.42
N PHE A 12 17.99 28.98 -39.03
CA PHE A 12 18.68 28.94 -37.74
C PHE A 12 17.78 29.34 -36.58
N ILE A 13 16.83 30.26 -36.78
CA ILE A 13 15.89 30.71 -35.74
C ILE A 13 14.83 29.66 -35.44
N THR A 14 14.35 28.92 -36.46
CA THR A 14 13.40 27.83 -36.28
C THR A 14 14.00 26.58 -35.60
N SER A 15 15.30 26.31 -35.85
CA SER A 15 16.00 25.18 -35.18
C SER A 15 16.25 25.45 -33.69
N LEU A 16 16.47 26.69 -33.28
CA LEU A 16 16.71 27.03 -31.88
C LEU A 16 15.43 27.04 -31.04
N SER A 17 14.28 27.30 -31.65
CA SER A 17 12.97 27.30 -30.95
C SER A 17 12.48 25.88 -30.60
N CYS A 18 12.90 24.85 -31.33
CA CYS A 18 12.54 23.45 -31.04
C CYS A 18 13.34 22.82 -29.87
N LEU A 19 14.47 23.42 -29.50
CA LEU A 19 15.30 22.93 -28.39
C LEU A 19 14.81 23.36 -26.99
N LEU A 20 13.86 24.29 -26.91
CA LEU A 20 13.32 24.77 -25.64
C LEU A 20 12.07 24.05 -25.15
N LEU A 21 11.53 23.10 -25.92
CA LEU A 21 10.34 22.32 -25.55
C LEU A 21 10.64 20.94 -24.93
N ALA A 22 11.89 20.60 -24.72
CA ALA A 22 12.30 19.34 -24.10
C ALA A 22 12.54 19.47 -22.57
N CYS A 23 11.82 20.34 -21.88
CA CYS A 23 11.65 20.19 -20.44
C CYS A 23 10.56 19.14 -20.21
N SER A 24 10.93 17.84 -20.33
CA SER A 24 10.14 16.79 -19.73
C SER A 24 10.23 16.99 -18.21
N SER A 25 9.24 17.64 -17.63
CA SER A 25 9.07 17.63 -16.19
C SER A 25 8.94 16.18 -15.78
N SER A 26 9.96 15.61 -15.12
CA SER A 26 9.81 14.35 -14.42
C SER A 26 8.56 14.46 -13.56
N PRO A 27 7.67 13.46 -13.55
CA PRO A 27 6.46 13.54 -12.74
C PRO A 27 6.87 13.77 -11.30
N THR A 28 6.50 14.91 -10.74
CA THR A 28 6.79 15.25 -9.35
C THR A 28 6.02 14.24 -8.50
N TYR A 29 6.73 13.47 -7.66
CA TYR A 29 6.09 12.56 -6.71
C TYR A 29 5.08 13.34 -5.88
N ASN A 30 3.82 12.94 -5.97
CA ASN A 30 2.75 13.50 -5.14
C ASN A 30 2.48 12.52 -3.99
N PRO A 31 2.86 12.84 -2.75
CA PRO A 31 2.68 11.94 -1.60
C PRO A 31 1.20 11.71 -1.24
N SER A 32 0.27 12.47 -1.79
CA SER A 32 -1.16 12.22 -1.66
C SER A 32 -1.70 11.23 -2.69
N VAL A 33 -0.91 10.82 -3.67
CA VAL A 33 -1.23 9.72 -4.58
C VAL A 33 -0.74 8.41 -3.96
N PHE A 34 -1.54 7.35 -4.07
CA PHE A 34 -1.16 6.01 -3.64
C PHE A 34 -0.80 5.16 -4.87
N PRO A 35 0.17 4.26 -4.75
CA PRO A 35 0.57 3.41 -5.85
C PRO A 35 -0.45 2.28 -6.05
N TYR A 36 -0.80 2.02 -7.31
CA TYR A 36 -1.53 0.82 -7.69
C TYR A 36 -1.08 0.31 -9.06
N GLU A 37 -1.35 -0.97 -9.31
CA GLU A 37 -1.22 -1.64 -10.60
C GLU A 37 -2.52 -2.40 -10.87
N ILE A 38 -3.04 -2.35 -12.07
CA ILE A 38 -4.29 -2.99 -12.45
C ILE A 38 -4.21 -3.56 -13.87
N ASP A 39 -4.63 -4.81 -14.03
CA ASP A 39 -4.94 -5.39 -15.34
C ASP A 39 -6.39 -5.06 -15.68
N GLN A 40 -6.58 -3.91 -16.33
CA GLN A 40 -7.91 -3.40 -16.65
C GLN A 40 -8.70 -4.38 -17.52
N ALA A 41 -8.04 -5.02 -18.49
CA ALA A 41 -8.70 -5.97 -19.39
C ALA A 41 -9.23 -7.21 -18.63
N ARG A 42 -8.56 -7.60 -17.53
CA ARG A 42 -9.01 -8.71 -16.68
C ARG A 42 -10.13 -8.27 -15.72
N VAL A 43 -10.04 -7.08 -15.19
CA VAL A 43 -11.07 -6.52 -14.28
C VAL A 43 -12.38 -6.26 -15.04
N ASP A 44 -12.30 -5.77 -16.27
CA ASP A 44 -13.48 -5.47 -17.12
C ASP A 44 -14.29 -6.72 -17.48
N GLN A 45 -13.77 -7.94 -17.27
CA GLN A 45 -14.55 -9.18 -17.45
C GLN A 45 -15.65 -9.33 -16.39
N ASP A 46 -15.52 -8.61 -15.26
CA ASP A 46 -16.50 -8.55 -14.16
C ASP A 46 -16.93 -9.94 -13.61
N ASP A 47 -16.04 -10.93 -13.67
CA ASP A 47 -16.30 -12.31 -13.25
C ASP A 47 -15.72 -12.65 -11.87
N ILE A 48 -14.94 -11.77 -11.26
CA ILE A 48 -14.43 -11.93 -9.90
C ILE A 48 -15.51 -11.51 -8.91
N LYS A 49 -16.22 -12.48 -8.34
CA LYS A 49 -17.31 -12.26 -7.38
C LYS A 49 -17.10 -12.97 -6.04
N THR A 50 -16.46 -14.13 -6.06
CA THR A 50 -16.17 -14.92 -4.86
C THR A 50 -14.68 -14.87 -4.58
N VAL A 51 -14.30 -14.37 -3.43
CA VAL A 51 -12.89 -14.16 -3.05
C VAL A 51 -12.56 -14.83 -1.72
N VAL A 52 -11.30 -15.10 -1.49
CA VAL A 52 -10.79 -15.52 -0.19
C VAL A 52 -9.60 -14.64 0.19
N ILE A 53 -9.56 -14.21 1.46
CA ILE A 53 -8.42 -13.49 2.00
C ILE A 53 -7.34 -14.52 2.34
N ALA A 54 -6.22 -14.43 1.65
CA ALA A 54 -5.07 -15.28 1.82
C ALA A 54 -4.12 -14.63 2.85
N HIS A 55 -4.26 -15.03 4.10
CA HIS A 55 -3.40 -14.53 5.16
C HIS A 55 -2.03 -15.23 5.10
N VAL A 56 -1.15 -14.70 4.25
CA VAL A 56 0.24 -15.12 4.19
C VAL A 56 1.09 -13.90 4.54
N ASN A 57 1.53 -13.83 5.78
CA ASN A 57 2.48 -12.80 6.18
C ASN A 57 3.84 -13.05 5.51
N LEU A 58 4.07 -12.36 4.41
CA LEU A 58 5.35 -12.33 3.70
C LEU A 58 6.28 -11.22 4.23
N GLY A 59 5.93 -10.64 5.39
CA GLY A 59 6.62 -9.50 5.97
C GLY A 59 7.94 -9.83 6.65
N VAL A 60 8.77 -8.81 6.78
CA VAL A 60 10.05 -8.87 7.51
C VAL A 60 9.80 -8.97 9.02
N VAL A 61 10.65 -9.73 9.73
CA VAL A 61 10.56 -9.97 11.19
C VAL A 61 10.44 -8.67 12.02
N SER A 62 11.03 -7.56 11.57
CA SER A 62 10.95 -6.25 12.24
C SER A 62 9.53 -5.70 12.38
N ARG A 63 8.55 -6.25 11.63
CA ARG A 63 7.14 -5.82 11.63
C ARG A 63 6.21 -6.70 12.49
N ASN A 64 6.76 -7.57 13.33
CA ASN A 64 5.96 -8.49 14.17
C ASN A 64 4.90 -7.78 15.02
N TYR A 65 5.13 -6.53 15.41
CA TYR A 65 4.15 -5.75 16.15
C TYR A 65 2.90 -5.38 15.32
N LEU A 66 3.06 -5.19 13.99
CA LEU A 66 1.93 -4.99 13.08
C LEU A 66 1.18 -6.30 12.78
N THR A 67 1.89 -7.42 12.80
CA THR A 67 1.29 -8.75 12.55
C THR A 67 0.19 -9.07 13.56
N LYS A 68 0.26 -8.55 14.78
CA LYS A 68 -0.79 -8.72 15.78
C LYS A 68 -2.12 -8.06 15.38
N GLU A 69 -2.05 -7.00 14.58
CA GLU A 69 -3.22 -6.27 14.10
C GLU A 69 -3.83 -6.91 12.82
N ALA A 70 -3.08 -7.77 12.13
CA ALA A 70 -3.50 -8.34 10.86
C ALA A 70 -4.88 -9.03 10.91
N PRO A 71 -5.24 -9.86 11.92
CA PRO A 71 -6.55 -10.50 11.94
C PRO A 71 -7.70 -9.48 12.03
N ARG A 72 -7.51 -8.38 12.77
CA ARG A 72 -8.51 -7.31 12.88
C ARG A 72 -8.64 -6.54 11.58
N ILE A 73 -7.52 -6.24 10.91
CA ILE A 73 -7.53 -5.57 9.61
C ILE A 73 -8.17 -6.46 8.55
N ASP A 74 -7.85 -7.76 8.51
CA ASP A 74 -8.45 -8.71 7.58
C ASP A 74 -9.97 -8.84 7.79
N ALA A 75 -10.45 -8.77 9.04
CA ALA A 75 -11.87 -8.73 9.32
C ALA A 75 -12.55 -7.48 8.73
N GLN A 76 -11.90 -6.32 8.82
CA GLN A 76 -12.40 -5.07 8.23
C GLN A 76 -12.33 -5.11 6.69
N VAL A 77 -11.27 -5.68 6.11
CA VAL A 77 -11.18 -5.94 4.67
C VAL A 77 -12.30 -6.86 4.22
N SER A 78 -12.58 -7.93 4.97
CA SER A 78 -13.70 -8.84 4.68
C SER A 78 -15.06 -8.11 4.71
N ALA A 79 -15.27 -7.24 5.68
CA ALA A 79 -16.48 -6.43 5.77
C ALA A 79 -16.61 -5.49 4.56
N TYR A 80 -15.53 -4.77 4.22
CA TYR A 80 -15.49 -3.86 3.07
C TYR A 80 -15.81 -4.57 1.75
N LEU A 81 -15.21 -5.74 1.51
CA LEU A 81 -15.50 -6.54 0.32
C LEU A 81 -16.97 -6.96 0.25
N LYS A 82 -17.55 -7.42 1.36
CA LYS A 82 -18.98 -7.81 1.41
C LYS A 82 -19.91 -6.63 1.16
N GLU A 83 -19.61 -5.45 1.71
CA GLU A 83 -20.34 -4.22 1.45
C GLU A 83 -20.32 -3.82 -0.03
N ASN A 84 -19.26 -4.18 -0.75
CA ASN A 84 -19.10 -3.94 -2.19
C ASN A 84 -19.53 -5.13 -3.06
N GLY A 85 -20.33 -6.06 -2.52
CA GLY A 85 -21.00 -7.11 -3.28
C GLY A 85 -20.17 -8.38 -3.51
N PHE A 86 -18.97 -8.50 -2.93
CA PHE A 86 -18.19 -9.73 -3.02
C PHE A 86 -18.68 -10.79 -2.03
N LYS A 87 -18.71 -12.05 -2.46
CA LYS A 87 -18.83 -13.18 -1.56
C LYS A 87 -17.44 -13.52 -1.02
N VAL A 88 -17.22 -13.32 0.27
CA VAL A 88 -15.94 -13.62 0.93
C VAL A 88 -16.04 -14.99 1.61
N LEU A 89 -15.24 -15.94 1.12
CA LEU A 89 -15.13 -17.26 1.74
C LEU A 89 -14.46 -17.17 3.11
N PRO A 90 -14.78 -18.09 4.04
CA PRO A 90 -14.10 -18.14 5.34
C PRO A 90 -12.59 -18.30 5.14
N GLN A 91 -11.79 -17.49 5.80
CA GLN A 91 -10.32 -17.49 5.73
C GLN A 91 -9.72 -18.89 6.04
N ARG A 92 -10.35 -19.65 6.95
CA ARG A 92 -9.95 -21.01 7.28
C ARG A 92 -9.90 -21.96 6.06
N GLU A 93 -10.69 -21.67 5.01
CA GLU A 93 -10.68 -22.49 3.78
C GLU A 93 -9.32 -22.40 3.07
N PHE A 94 -8.73 -21.21 3.04
CA PHE A 94 -7.37 -21.02 2.54
C PHE A 94 -6.33 -21.55 3.53
N GLU A 95 -6.41 -21.21 4.81
CA GLU A 95 -5.41 -21.53 5.83
C GLU A 95 -5.20 -23.03 5.98
N GLN A 96 -6.26 -23.83 5.96
CA GLN A 96 -6.16 -25.29 6.09
C GLN A 96 -5.36 -25.90 4.94
N ARG A 97 -5.66 -25.48 3.71
CA ARG A 97 -4.96 -25.95 2.50
C ARG A 97 -3.52 -25.45 2.45
N TRP A 98 -3.34 -24.17 2.76
CA TRP A 98 -2.01 -23.58 2.88
C TRP A 98 -1.12 -24.35 3.87
N ASN A 99 -1.61 -24.58 5.09
CA ASN A 99 -0.86 -25.30 6.12
C ASN A 99 -0.57 -26.76 5.72
N THR A 100 -1.45 -27.40 4.97
CA THR A 100 -1.22 -28.74 4.44
C THR A 100 -0.13 -28.73 3.38
N ALA A 101 -0.18 -27.80 2.43
CA ALA A 101 0.83 -27.66 1.40
C ALA A 101 2.22 -27.28 1.98
N VAL A 102 2.25 -26.38 2.99
CA VAL A 102 3.49 -26.01 3.70
C VAL A 102 4.15 -27.23 4.34
N ARG A 103 3.36 -28.16 4.92
CA ARG A 103 3.90 -29.41 5.47
C ARG A 103 4.57 -30.28 4.40
N SER A 104 4.08 -30.23 3.17
CA SER A 104 4.61 -31.01 2.04
C SER A 104 5.84 -30.37 1.38
N TYR A 105 5.85 -29.05 1.24
CA TYR A 105 6.88 -28.31 0.47
C TYR A 105 7.84 -27.48 1.33
N GLY A 106 7.62 -27.43 2.65
CA GLY A 106 8.37 -26.60 3.59
C GLY A 106 7.86 -25.16 3.64
N ASN A 107 8.28 -24.42 4.69
CA ASN A 107 7.91 -23.01 4.85
C ASN A 107 8.52 -22.19 3.71
N PRO A 108 7.71 -21.45 2.92
CA PRO A 108 8.22 -20.65 1.82
C PRO A 108 8.90 -19.35 2.29
N VAL A 109 8.76 -18.97 3.56
CA VAL A 109 9.36 -17.76 4.13
C VAL A 109 10.41 -18.15 5.16
N ASP A 110 11.62 -17.65 5.00
CA ASP A 110 12.67 -17.77 6.01
C ASP A 110 12.29 -16.91 7.23
N PRO A 111 12.08 -17.51 8.40
CA PRO A 111 11.60 -16.77 9.57
C PRO A 111 12.63 -15.77 10.13
N SER A 112 13.91 -15.92 9.79
CA SER A 112 14.98 -15.02 10.27
C SER A 112 15.20 -13.81 9.38
N THR A 113 15.03 -13.98 8.07
CA THR A 113 15.34 -12.94 7.08
C THR A 113 14.11 -12.39 6.36
N GLY A 114 12.96 -13.07 6.45
CA GLY A 114 11.76 -12.76 5.69
C GLY A 114 11.89 -13.03 4.18
N LYS A 115 13.00 -13.66 3.72
CA LYS A 115 13.19 -13.99 2.31
C LYS A 115 12.26 -15.09 1.87
N ILE A 116 11.66 -14.90 0.71
CA ILE A 116 10.71 -15.85 0.11
C ILE A 116 11.48 -16.81 -0.79
N ASN A 117 11.29 -18.11 -0.54
CA ASN A 117 11.64 -19.17 -1.49
C ASN A 117 10.54 -19.28 -2.55
N MET A 118 10.72 -18.60 -3.67
CA MET A 118 9.72 -18.53 -4.74
C MET A 118 9.33 -19.90 -5.29
N LYS A 119 10.25 -20.87 -5.33
CA LYS A 119 9.95 -22.24 -5.79
C LYS A 119 8.93 -22.91 -4.86
N SER A 120 9.21 -22.94 -3.56
CA SER A 120 8.29 -23.51 -2.56
C SER A 120 6.96 -22.75 -2.53
N PHE A 121 7.00 -21.41 -2.58
CA PHE A 121 5.80 -20.57 -2.62
C PHE A 121 4.93 -20.92 -3.82
N THR A 122 5.49 -21.02 -5.02
CA THR A 122 4.76 -21.36 -6.24
C THR A 122 4.14 -22.77 -6.16
N GLN A 123 4.87 -23.74 -5.63
CA GLN A 123 4.36 -25.11 -5.43
C GLN A 123 3.18 -25.13 -4.46
N ILE A 124 3.30 -24.43 -3.33
CA ILE A 124 2.23 -24.31 -2.32
C ILE A 124 1.00 -23.64 -2.95
N MET A 125 1.18 -22.50 -3.62
CA MET A 125 0.06 -21.76 -4.23
C MET A 125 -0.65 -22.55 -5.33
N ASN A 126 0.09 -23.28 -6.17
CA ASN A 126 -0.52 -24.18 -7.15
C ASN A 126 -1.38 -25.26 -6.49
N THR A 127 -0.88 -25.89 -5.42
CA THR A 127 -1.62 -26.89 -4.67
C THR A 127 -2.88 -26.30 -4.03
N VAL A 128 -2.75 -25.16 -3.36
CA VAL A 128 -3.90 -24.48 -2.72
C VAL A 128 -4.95 -24.10 -3.76
N ARG A 129 -4.52 -23.50 -4.89
CA ARG A 129 -5.42 -23.15 -6.00
C ARG A 129 -6.20 -24.37 -6.49
N ASP A 130 -5.49 -25.48 -6.76
CA ASP A 130 -6.12 -26.69 -7.32
C ASP A 130 -7.13 -27.29 -6.33
N GLU A 131 -6.82 -27.30 -5.02
CA GLU A 131 -7.72 -27.76 -3.98
C GLU A 131 -8.90 -26.81 -3.70
N MET A 132 -8.80 -25.53 -4.12
CA MET A 132 -9.87 -24.55 -3.92
C MET A 132 -10.81 -24.41 -5.12
N ARG A 133 -10.55 -25.06 -6.26
CA ARG A 133 -11.42 -24.99 -7.46
C ARG A 133 -12.87 -25.32 -7.16
N ASP A 134 -13.10 -26.36 -6.35
CA ASP A 134 -14.45 -26.84 -6.02
C ASP A 134 -15.19 -25.92 -5.04
N THR A 135 -14.53 -24.91 -4.46
CA THR A 135 -15.18 -23.94 -3.56
C THR A 135 -15.87 -22.81 -4.29
N GLY A 136 -15.63 -22.69 -5.60
CA GLY A 136 -16.12 -21.61 -6.43
C GLY A 136 -15.47 -20.27 -6.11
N VAL A 137 -14.22 -20.25 -5.64
CA VAL A 137 -13.42 -19.02 -5.48
C VAL A 137 -12.94 -18.55 -6.85
N ASP A 138 -13.00 -17.24 -7.09
CA ASP A 138 -12.56 -16.59 -8.33
C ASP A 138 -11.19 -15.95 -8.18
N ALA A 139 -10.86 -15.47 -6.96
CA ALA A 139 -9.59 -14.82 -6.70
C ALA A 139 -9.11 -14.94 -5.26
N PHE A 140 -7.79 -14.87 -5.10
CA PHE A 140 -7.07 -14.79 -3.83
C PHE A 140 -6.68 -13.34 -3.55
N ILE A 141 -7.01 -12.84 -2.38
CA ILE A 141 -6.64 -11.50 -1.91
C ILE A 141 -5.57 -11.62 -0.84
N PHE A 142 -4.37 -11.18 -1.15
CA PHE A 142 -3.28 -11.09 -0.18
C PHE A 142 -3.26 -9.71 0.44
N THR A 143 -3.26 -9.68 1.76
CA THR A 143 -3.13 -8.46 2.57
C THR A 143 -1.77 -8.46 3.26
N ASP A 144 -1.07 -7.34 3.23
CA ASP A 144 0.19 -7.14 3.96
C ASP A 144 0.22 -5.77 4.64
N LEU A 145 0.61 -5.75 5.91
CA LEU A 145 0.83 -4.52 6.66
C LEU A 145 2.28 -4.08 6.53
N LEU A 146 2.49 -2.99 5.82
CA LEU A 146 3.80 -2.42 5.57
C LEU A 146 4.13 -1.34 6.61
N GLU A 147 5.39 -1.33 7.07
CA GLU A 147 5.97 -0.20 7.78
C GLU A 147 6.80 0.62 6.80
N LEU A 148 6.50 1.90 6.72
CA LEU A 148 7.16 2.88 5.86
C LEU A 148 7.66 4.03 6.72
N GLN A 149 8.42 4.93 6.12
CA GLN A 149 8.87 6.15 6.78
C GLN A 149 8.29 7.37 6.07
N SER A 150 7.81 8.33 6.86
CA SER A 150 7.33 9.62 6.40
C SER A 150 7.87 10.72 7.32
N ALA A 151 7.81 11.97 6.86
CA ALA A 151 8.14 13.11 7.68
C ALA A 151 6.94 14.07 7.75
N PHE A 152 6.84 14.85 8.81
CA PHE A 152 5.88 15.95 8.83
C PHE A 152 6.35 17.05 7.88
N SER A 153 5.44 17.46 6.98
CA SER A 153 5.72 18.59 6.09
C SER A 153 5.80 19.87 6.89
N GLY A 154 6.74 20.72 6.50
CA GLY A 154 6.96 22.03 7.13
C GLY A 154 5.73 22.93 7.12
N GLY A 155 5.79 23.98 7.91
CA GLY A 155 4.74 24.95 8.12
C GLY A 155 3.83 24.65 9.31
N LEU A 156 2.88 25.52 9.58
CA LEU A 156 2.02 25.48 10.77
C LEU A 156 1.12 24.24 10.89
N LYS A 157 0.98 23.44 9.82
CA LYS A 157 0.05 22.29 9.82
C LYS A 157 0.66 21.00 10.34
N HIS A 158 1.99 20.85 10.29
CA HIS A 158 2.71 19.65 10.72
C HIS A 158 1.96 18.35 10.39
N VAL A 159 1.82 18.04 9.10
CA VAL A 159 1.14 16.84 8.63
C VAL A 159 2.11 15.91 7.91
N ALA A 160 1.99 14.60 8.15
CA ALA A 160 2.65 13.58 7.36
C ALA A 160 1.72 13.07 6.25
N ARG A 161 2.29 12.79 5.07
CA ARG A 161 1.54 12.29 3.92
C ARG A 161 2.25 11.07 3.35
N TRP A 162 1.48 10.01 3.12
CA TRP A 162 1.95 8.79 2.46
C TRP A 162 0.75 8.01 1.92
N ASP A 163 0.94 7.29 0.84
CA ASP A 163 -0.04 6.36 0.25
C ASP A 163 -1.49 6.87 0.28
N GLY A 164 -1.69 8.12 -0.15
CA GLY A 164 -3.00 8.74 -0.29
C GLY A 164 -3.56 9.42 0.97
N VAL A 165 -2.99 9.20 2.15
CA VAL A 165 -3.51 9.77 3.41
C VAL A 165 -2.72 10.98 3.88
N THR A 166 -3.38 11.76 4.74
CA THR A 166 -2.78 12.87 5.48
C THR A 166 -3.09 12.70 6.96
N ARG A 167 -2.06 12.66 7.81
CA ARG A 167 -2.20 12.48 9.25
C ARG A 167 -1.52 13.59 10.03
N LYS A 168 -2.14 13.98 11.15
CA LYS A 168 -1.54 14.88 12.13
C LYS A 168 -0.66 14.08 13.10
N PRO A 169 0.33 14.73 13.74
CA PRO A 169 1.12 14.06 14.75
C PRO A 169 0.25 13.64 15.94
N SER A 170 0.46 12.41 16.41
CA SER A 170 -0.01 11.95 17.71
C SER A 170 1.00 12.34 18.79
N MET A 171 0.52 12.67 19.96
CA MET A 171 1.34 13.00 21.13
C MET A 171 1.13 11.96 22.23
N GLN A 172 2.19 11.59 22.95
CA GLN A 172 2.12 10.58 23.98
C GLN A 172 3.02 10.94 25.17
N GLY A 173 2.51 10.69 26.36
CA GLY A 173 3.23 10.97 27.61
C GLY A 173 2.73 12.23 28.32
N ALA A 174 3.19 12.43 29.56
CA ALA A 174 2.91 13.63 30.32
C ALA A 174 3.77 14.79 29.83
N GLY A 175 3.18 15.97 29.63
CA GLY A 175 3.85 17.17 29.15
C GLY A 175 2.85 18.19 28.63
N ASP A 176 3.23 19.46 28.58
CA ASP A 176 2.35 20.57 28.20
C ASP A 176 2.38 20.86 26.67
N GLY A 177 3.04 20.02 25.89
CA GLY A 177 3.13 20.16 24.45
C GLY A 177 4.43 19.62 23.85
N VAL A 178 4.61 19.84 22.55
CA VAL A 178 5.81 19.47 21.81
C VAL A 178 6.92 20.47 22.12
N SER A 179 8.14 19.97 22.38
CA SER A 179 9.31 20.84 22.58
C SER A 179 9.50 21.81 21.41
N ALA A 180 9.91 23.04 21.71
CA ALA A 180 10.26 24.02 20.68
C ALA A 180 11.44 23.56 19.81
N ASP A 181 12.33 22.72 20.36
CA ASP A 181 13.49 22.16 19.66
C ASP A 181 13.18 20.88 18.90
N PHE A 182 11.88 20.50 18.78
CA PHE A 182 11.49 19.29 18.05
C PHE A 182 11.79 19.42 16.56
N ASP A 183 12.58 18.50 16.04
CA ASP A 183 12.88 18.44 14.60
C ASP A 183 11.71 17.79 13.82
N TRP A 184 10.88 18.62 13.21
CA TRP A 184 9.76 18.20 12.38
C TRP A 184 10.18 17.47 11.09
N GLY A 185 11.47 17.55 10.72
CA GLY A 185 12.03 16.84 9.57
C GLY A 185 12.42 15.39 9.86
N MET A 186 12.42 14.97 11.14
CA MET A 186 12.70 13.57 11.48
C MET A 186 11.68 12.63 10.85
N LEU A 187 12.18 11.49 10.36
CA LEU A 187 11.34 10.41 9.85
C LEU A 187 10.61 9.71 10.99
N LEU A 188 9.31 9.49 10.81
CA LEU A 188 8.50 8.67 11.69
C LEU A 188 8.04 7.40 10.95
N ASP A 189 7.85 6.34 11.72
CA ASP A 189 7.31 5.10 11.18
C ASP A 189 5.79 5.20 11.03
N VAL A 190 5.31 4.80 9.85
CA VAL A 190 3.90 4.83 9.45
C VAL A 190 3.51 3.47 8.89
N ALA A 191 2.23 3.13 8.99
CA ALA A 191 1.69 1.89 8.46
C ALA A 191 0.85 2.11 7.21
N SER A 192 0.95 1.17 6.27
CA SER A 192 0.08 1.05 5.09
C SER A 192 -0.45 -0.36 4.96
N LEU A 193 -1.64 -0.49 4.38
CA LEU A 193 -2.17 -1.75 3.89
C LEU A 193 -1.78 -1.90 2.41
N GLN A 194 -1.12 -2.99 2.05
CA GLN A 194 -0.95 -3.43 0.68
C GLN A 194 -1.92 -4.56 0.39
N VAL A 195 -2.59 -4.48 -0.74
CA VAL A 195 -3.49 -5.52 -1.26
C VAL A 195 -2.94 -6.00 -2.59
N SER A 196 -2.95 -7.32 -2.80
CA SER A 196 -2.65 -7.93 -4.10
C SER A 196 -3.70 -8.97 -4.42
N ILE A 197 -4.32 -8.89 -5.60
CA ILE A 197 -5.38 -9.80 -6.04
C ILE A 197 -4.82 -10.66 -7.16
N TYR A 198 -4.98 -11.98 -7.02
CA TYR A 198 -4.58 -12.98 -8.01
C TYR A 198 -5.79 -13.80 -8.40
N ASP A 199 -6.00 -13.98 -9.70
CA ASP A 199 -7.05 -14.87 -10.22
C ASP A 199 -6.70 -16.36 -10.04
N MET A 200 -7.57 -17.24 -10.54
CA MET A 200 -7.38 -18.70 -10.45
C MET A 200 -6.24 -19.21 -11.35
N GLU A 201 -5.72 -18.41 -12.25
CA GLU A 201 -4.49 -18.69 -13.01
C GLU A 201 -3.23 -18.21 -12.30
N LEU A 202 -3.37 -17.67 -11.08
CA LEU A 202 -2.33 -17.02 -10.27
C LEU A 202 -1.66 -15.85 -11.00
N LYS A 203 -2.39 -15.20 -11.89
CA LYS A 203 -1.99 -13.93 -12.47
C LYS A 203 -2.44 -12.79 -11.56
N ARG A 204 -1.56 -11.82 -11.36
CA ARG A 204 -1.92 -10.63 -10.60
C ARG A 204 -2.83 -9.73 -11.41
N VAL A 205 -4.05 -9.58 -10.93
CA VAL A 205 -5.10 -8.74 -11.52
C VAL A 205 -5.01 -7.31 -11.01
N PHE A 206 -4.65 -7.18 -9.73
CA PHE A 206 -4.58 -5.89 -9.06
C PHE A 206 -3.53 -5.91 -7.96
N ALA A 207 -2.89 -4.78 -7.75
CA ALA A 207 -2.15 -4.47 -6.54
C ALA A 207 -2.36 -3.00 -6.20
N GLY A 208 -2.68 -2.71 -4.96
CA GLY A 208 -2.87 -1.35 -4.47
C GLY A 208 -2.35 -1.18 -3.05
N ARG A 209 -2.15 0.08 -2.65
CA ARG A 209 -1.67 0.40 -1.32
C ARG A 209 -2.35 1.65 -0.79
N GLY A 210 -2.79 1.60 0.47
CA GLY A 210 -3.43 2.72 1.16
C GLY A 210 -2.78 2.95 2.53
N GLY A 211 -2.52 4.21 2.85
CA GLY A 211 -1.97 4.62 4.14
C GLY A 211 -2.99 4.40 5.26
N LEU A 212 -2.54 3.90 6.40
CA LEU A 212 -3.38 3.68 7.58
C LEU A 212 -3.17 4.79 8.61
N ASP A 213 -2.19 4.60 9.49
CA ASP A 213 -1.91 5.53 10.58
C ASP A 213 -0.41 5.54 10.92
N ALA A 214 0.03 6.57 11.66
CA ALA A 214 1.36 6.61 12.23
C ALA A 214 1.48 5.56 13.35
N THR A 215 2.58 4.79 13.34
CA THR A 215 2.87 3.81 14.40
C THR A 215 3.65 4.41 15.55
N GLN A 216 4.09 5.65 15.39
CA GLN A 216 4.82 6.44 16.37
C GLN A 216 4.07 7.72 16.76
N ALA A 217 4.38 8.21 17.94
CA ALA A 217 3.90 9.48 18.51
C ALA A 217 5.07 10.32 18.99
N ILE A 218 4.88 11.63 19.11
CA ILE A 218 5.85 12.52 19.73
C ILE A 218 5.82 12.29 21.24
N ASP A 219 6.98 12.01 21.85
CA ASP A 219 7.13 11.86 23.29
C ASP A 219 7.19 13.25 23.95
N MET A 220 6.09 13.63 24.61
CA MET A 220 6.01 14.93 25.31
C MET A 220 6.87 15.02 26.57
N ARG A 221 7.46 13.91 27.05
CA ARG A 221 8.39 13.90 28.18
C ARG A 221 9.81 14.26 27.77
N SER A 222 10.10 14.25 26.48
CA SER A 222 11.43 14.52 25.95
C SER A 222 11.65 16.02 25.79
N SER A 223 12.66 16.58 26.48
CA SER A 223 13.02 18.00 26.35
C SER A 223 13.52 18.39 24.96
N LYS A 224 14.07 17.42 24.17
CA LYS A 224 14.55 17.64 22.81
C LYS A 224 13.58 17.14 21.75
N GLY A 225 12.52 16.44 22.19
CA GLY A 225 11.59 15.76 21.29
C GLY A 225 12.19 14.51 20.64
N ARG A 226 11.41 13.46 20.62
CA ARG A 226 11.70 12.21 19.89
C ARG A 226 10.40 11.50 19.59
N TYR A 227 10.45 10.53 18.68
CA TYR A 227 9.34 9.61 18.48
C TYR A 227 9.42 8.43 19.46
N VAL A 228 8.26 7.95 19.87
CA VAL A 228 8.08 6.70 20.61
C VAL A 228 6.99 5.88 19.96
N ARG A 229 7.07 4.55 20.07
CA ARG A 229 6.02 3.66 19.60
C ARG A 229 4.70 4.00 20.31
N ARG A 230 3.62 4.10 19.52
CA ARG A 230 2.27 4.30 20.09
C ARG A 230 1.84 3.07 20.87
N ARG A 231 1.09 3.28 21.94
CA ARG A 231 0.48 2.19 22.72
C ARG A 231 -0.65 1.54 21.93
N GLU A 232 -1.44 2.36 21.27
CA GLU A 232 -2.61 1.98 20.48
C GLU A 232 -2.24 2.16 19.01
N ILE A 233 -2.02 1.03 18.31
CA ILE A 233 -1.60 1.01 16.91
C ILE A 233 -2.79 0.59 16.08
N LEU A 234 -3.09 1.36 15.02
CA LEU A 234 -4.17 1.11 14.05
C LEU A 234 -5.57 1.01 14.67
N GLU A 235 -5.80 1.51 15.89
CA GLU A 235 -7.11 1.46 16.57
C GLU A 235 -8.12 2.47 16.03
N ASN A 236 -7.68 3.49 15.30
CA ASN A 236 -8.57 4.45 14.68
C ASN A 236 -9.28 3.81 13.48
N GLU A 237 -10.52 3.36 13.69
CA GLU A 237 -11.32 2.67 12.67
C GLU A 237 -11.56 3.52 11.42
N THR A 238 -11.70 4.84 11.55
CA THR A 238 -11.86 5.75 10.41
C THR A 238 -10.60 5.78 9.56
N HIS A 239 -9.41 5.85 10.18
CA HIS A 239 -8.14 5.81 9.46
C HIS A 239 -7.91 4.48 8.77
N VAL A 240 -8.27 3.37 9.45
CA VAL A 240 -8.16 2.03 8.88
C VAL A 240 -9.11 1.87 7.70
N ARG A 241 -10.35 2.32 7.83
CA ARG A 241 -11.35 2.27 6.76
C ARG A 241 -10.88 3.05 5.53
N GLU A 242 -10.43 4.29 5.72
CA GLU A 242 -9.87 5.12 4.64
C GLU A 242 -8.71 4.41 3.93
N GLY A 243 -7.78 3.81 4.69
CA GLY A 243 -6.66 3.08 4.11
C GLY A 243 -7.09 1.83 3.34
N ILE A 244 -8.12 1.12 3.79
CA ILE A 244 -8.69 -0.02 3.06
C ILE A 244 -9.30 0.44 1.74
N GLU A 245 -10.11 1.49 1.75
CA GLU A 245 -10.73 2.06 0.54
C GLU A 245 -9.67 2.47 -0.48
N LEU A 246 -8.59 3.14 -0.03
CA LEU A 246 -7.46 3.51 -0.86
C LEU A 246 -6.71 2.29 -1.43
N ALA A 247 -6.51 1.26 -0.61
CA ALA A 247 -5.78 0.06 -1.01
C ALA A 247 -6.53 -0.76 -2.08
N PHE A 248 -7.85 -0.64 -2.16
CA PHE A 248 -8.67 -1.32 -3.18
C PHE A 248 -9.01 -0.44 -4.38
N TYR A 249 -8.80 0.87 -4.32
CA TYR A 249 -9.06 1.73 -5.47
C TYR A 249 -7.95 1.58 -6.53
N PRO A 250 -8.25 1.51 -7.84
CA PRO A 250 -9.56 1.57 -8.50
C PRO A 250 -10.22 0.20 -8.77
N PHE A 251 -9.76 -0.90 -8.18
CA PHE A 251 -10.41 -2.21 -8.32
C PHE A 251 -11.86 -2.19 -7.79
N ILE A 252 -12.05 -1.51 -6.66
CA ILE A 252 -13.38 -1.14 -6.15
C ILE A 252 -13.48 0.38 -6.28
N ASP A 253 -14.47 0.85 -7.05
CA ASP A 253 -14.68 2.29 -7.23
C ASP A 253 -15.13 2.93 -5.91
N SER A 254 -14.67 4.15 -5.67
CA SER A 254 -15.03 4.93 -4.48
C SER A 254 -15.53 6.30 -4.92
N GLU A 255 -16.77 6.65 -4.53
CA GLU A 255 -17.37 7.96 -4.81
C GLU A 255 -16.57 9.10 -4.15
N ASN A 256 -15.98 8.83 -2.99
CA ASN A 256 -15.26 9.80 -2.17
C ASN A 256 -13.76 9.88 -2.47
N TRP A 257 -13.32 9.30 -3.56
CA TRP A 257 -11.90 9.29 -3.92
C TRP A 257 -11.37 10.74 -4.09
N PRO A 258 -10.31 11.13 -3.34
CA PRO A 258 -9.80 12.51 -3.37
C PRO A 258 -9.29 12.99 -4.74
N GLY A 259 -8.99 12.08 -5.66
CA GLY A 259 -8.55 12.37 -7.04
C GLY A 259 -9.68 12.65 -8.03
N LYS A 260 -10.94 12.47 -7.65
CA LYS A 260 -12.11 12.77 -8.50
C LYS A 260 -12.54 14.25 -8.44
N ARG A 261 -11.75 15.13 -7.84
CA ARG A 261 -12.04 16.57 -7.75
C ARG A 261 -11.40 17.32 -8.90
#